data_41f4cbf85b0c398780ec4c410cc34fef
#
_entry.id   41f4cbf85b0c398780ec4c410cc34fef
#
_cell.length_a   1.000
_cell.length_b   1.000
_cell.length_c   1.000
_cell.angle_alpha   90.00
_cell.angle_beta   90.00
_cell.angle_gamma   90.00
#
_symmetry.space_group_name_H-M   'P 1'
#
loop_
_entity.id
_entity.type
_entity.pdbx_description
1 polymer ?
#
loop_
_entity_poly.entity_id
_entity_poly.type
_entity_poly.pdbx_seq_one_letter_code
_entity_poly.pdbx_strand_id
1 'polypeptide(L)'
;MTRYIMQKVKVSVIMPAYNSEVYIRESIDSVLAQSFSDFELIVVDDGSTDTTAAIVKSYTDPRIRLIRQPNQGVSVARNTGLEAAQGEFITFLDSDDLYYPEFLKTLYHLMQSNETEMTFSNYSESDQAEDMYKTNVNKIRCVIKDKLFGTRILTSDSQIDGLPVHINSVMIAKTLIERYHLRFLPNVRMYEDGNFLFKAFLAAKKIYGTYICLEHYRRHPGSASFMLEGVKEATPIDLRDNELEFAEQYGLNGEFIRRVKRYDAFKTLKIIWKHKKRDEAARYAKEHQTALSQFAATGEEFRDRWICRLLLFAVPKVQE
;
A
#
# COMPACT_ATOMS: atom_id res chain seq x y z
N MET A 1 -32.19 -17.47 -29.77
CA MET A 1 -31.50 -17.41 -28.45
C MET A 1 -30.22 -16.61 -28.63
N THR A 2 -30.27 -15.33 -28.34
CA THR A 2 -29.08 -14.44 -28.39
C THR A 2 -28.22 -14.80 -27.19
N ARG A 3 -27.05 -15.40 -27.42
CA ARG A 3 -26.05 -15.56 -26.37
C ARG A 3 -25.66 -14.13 -25.90
N TYR A 4 -26.13 -13.69 -24.74
CA TYR A 4 -25.52 -12.60 -24.02
C TYR A 4 -24.08 -13.03 -23.74
N ILE A 5 -23.14 -12.54 -24.51
CA ILE A 5 -21.73 -12.59 -24.14
C ILE A 5 -21.67 -11.70 -22.91
N MET A 6 -21.56 -12.29 -21.72
CA MET A 6 -21.30 -11.55 -20.50
C MET A 6 -20.00 -10.75 -20.77
N GLN A 7 -20.12 -9.44 -20.83
CA GLN A 7 -18.98 -8.57 -21.04
C GLN A 7 -18.05 -8.80 -19.87
N LYS A 8 -16.82 -9.26 -20.17
CA LYS A 8 -15.87 -9.63 -19.13
C LYS A 8 -15.45 -8.36 -18.40
N VAL A 9 -15.72 -8.27 -17.09
CA VAL A 9 -15.31 -7.15 -16.24
C VAL A 9 -13.81 -6.91 -16.40
N LYS A 10 -13.42 -5.67 -16.63
CA LYS A 10 -12.01 -5.30 -16.82
C LYS A 10 -11.32 -4.96 -15.50
N VAL A 11 -11.99 -4.20 -14.66
CA VAL A 11 -11.41 -3.72 -13.40
C VAL A 11 -12.32 -4.07 -12.23
N SER A 12 -11.79 -4.69 -11.18
CA SER A 12 -12.47 -4.79 -9.88
C SER A 12 -11.91 -3.73 -8.95
N VAL A 13 -12.78 -2.85 -8.47
CA VAL A 13 -12.50 -1.92 -7.39
C VAL A 13 -12.92 -2.58 -6.09
N ILE A 14 -11.99 -2.77 -5.15
CA ILE A 14 -12.24 -3.38 -3.84
C ILE A 14 -12.27 -2.28 -2.80
N MET A 15 -13.40 -2.16 -2.10
CA MET A 15 -13.64 -1.14 -1.06
C MET A 15 -13.90 -1.83 0.28
N PRO A 16 -12.90 -1.94 1.17
CA PRO A 16 -13.15 -2.36 2.55
C PRO A 16 -13.90 -1.25 3.29
N ALA A 17 -14.87 -1.60 4.11
CA ALA A 17 -15.66 -0.64 4.87
C ALA A 17 -15.93 -1.14 6.29
N TYR A 18 -15.75 -0.27 7.27
CA TYR A 18 -16.12 -0.51 8.66
C TYR A 18 -16.49 0.79 9.34
N ASN A 19 -17.77 0.94 9.76
CA ASN A 19 -18.33 2.14 10.39
C ASN A 19 -18.00 3.42 9.59
N SER A 20 -18.30 3.40 8.30
CA SER A 20 -17.94 4.45 7.34
C SER A 20 -19.16 5.27 6.86
N GLU A 21 -20.27 5.28 7.63
CA GLU A 21 -21.53 5.92 7.22
C GLU A 21 -21.38 7.39 6.79
N VAL A 22 -20.38 8.08 7.34
CA VAL A 22 -20.12 9.51 7.05
C VAL A 22 -19.58 9.71 5.64
N TYR A 23 -18.73 8.82 5.15
CA TYR A 23 -17.93 9.05 3.93
C TYR A 23 -18.28 8.11 2.78
N ILE A 24 -18.74 6.89 3.07
CA ILE A 24 -18.86 5.81 2.08
C ILE A 24 -19.73 6.19 0.88
N ARG A 25 -20.72 7.07 1.03
CA ARG A 25 -21.54 7.53 -0.07
C ARG A 25 -20.70 8.29 -1.11
N GLU A 26 -19.91 9.25 -0.69
CA GLU A 26 -19.04 10.02 -1.58
C GLU A 26 -17.99 9.13 -2.26
N SER A 27 -17.44 8.16 -1.52
CA SER A 27 -16.47 7.21 -2.05
C SER A 27 -17.10 6.33 -3.15
N ILE A 28 -18.29 5.77 -2.93
CA ILE A 28 -19.03 5.00 -3.95
C ILE A 28 -19.36 5.89 -5.16
N ASP A 29 -19.88 7.09 -4.93
CA ASP A 29 -20.26 8.02 -6.00
C ASP A 29 -19.04 8.39 -6.86
N SER A 30 -17.83 8.53 -6.28
CA SER A 30 -16.61 8.78 -7.01
C SER A 30 -16.21 7.63 -7.94
N VAL A 31 -16.50 6.38 -7.56
CA VAL A 31 -16.29 5.21 -8.41
C VAL A 31 -17.35 5.14 -9.51
N LEU A 32 -18.60 5.43 -9.21
CA LEU A 32 -19.68 5.43 -10.20
C LEU A 32 -19.51 6.55 -11.25
N ALA A 33 -18.86 7.65 -10.88
CA ALA A 33 -18.57 8.80 -11.76
C ALA A 33 -17.34 8.58 -12.64
N GLN A 34 -16.71 7.41 -12.62
CA GLN A 34 -15.54 7.13 -13.47
C GLN A 34 -15.89 7.18 -14.96
N SER A 35 -15.02 7.79 -15.77
CA SER A 35 -15.15 7.84 -17.24
C SER A 35 -14.93 6.48 -17.93
N PHE A 36 -14.55 5.46 -17.18
CA PHE A 36 -14.39 4.08 -17.60
C PHE A 36 -15.54 3.23 -17.03
N SER A 37 -16.27 2.50 -17.88
CA SER A 37 -17.52 1.81 -17.50
C SER A 37 -17.36 0.31 -17.19
N ASP A 38 -16.28 -0.34 -17.68
CA ASP A 38 -16.11 -1.79 -17.59
C ASP A 38 -15.49 -2.21 -16.25
N PHE A 39 -16.15 -1.87 -15.15
CA PHE A 39 -15.72 -2.21 -13.80
C PHE A 39 -16.82 -2.83 -12.96
N GLU A 40 -16.43 -3.51 -11.89
CA GLU A 40 -17.28 -3.82 -10.72
C GLU A 40 -16.73 -3.11 -9.49
N LEU A 41 -17.60 -2.75 -8.56
CA LEU A 41 -17.28 -2.26 -7.22
C LEU A 41 -17.69 -3.30 -6.19
N ILE A 42 -16.71 -3.86 -5.49
CA ILE A 42 -16.90 -4.84 -4.42
C ILE A 42 -16.71 -4.12 -3.08
N VAL A 43 -17.83 -3.80 -2.42
CA VAL A 43 -17.80 -3.25 -1.07
C VAL A 43 -17.79 -4.42 -0.08
N VAL A 44 -16.76 -4.50 0.75
CA VAL A 44 -16.69 -5.51 1.80
C VAL A 44 -16.92 -4.86 3.15
N ASP A 45 -18.13 -5.00 3.68
CA ASP A 45 -18.53 -4.51 5.00
C ASP A 45 -18.02 -5.46 6.08
N ASP A 46 -16.99 -5.03 6.78
CA ASP A 46 -16.30 -5.78 7.82
C ASP A 46 -17.01 -5.68 9.19
N GLY A 47 -18.32 -5.94 9.18
CA GLY A 47 -19.13 -6.01 10.39
C GLY A 47 -19.51 -4.65 10.97
N SER A 48 -19.81 -3.66 10.12
CA SER A 48 -20.28 -2.33 10.57
C SER A 48 -21.52 -2.43 11.45
N THR A 49 -21.57 -1.60 12.48
CA THR A 49 -22.66 -1.45 13.42
C THR A 49 -23.48 -0.18 13.19
N ASP A 50 -23.00 0.72 12.34
CA ASP A 50 -23.67 1.95 11.89
C ASP A 50 -24.52 1.71 10.62
N THR A 51 -24.89 2.77 9.93
CA THR A 51 -25.71 2.69 8.70
C THR A 51 -24.93 2.37 7.43
N THR A 52 -23.61 2.08 7.49
CA THR A 52 -22.75 1.78 6.34
C THR A 52 -23.38 0.77 5.38
N ALA A 53 -23.76 -0.41 5.87
CA ALA A 53 -24.36 -1.46 5.03
C ALA A 53 -25.71 -1.05 4.43
N ALA A 54 -26.50 -0.24 5.13
CA ALA A 54 -27.77 0.26 4.63
C ALA A 54 -27.57 1.26 3.50
N ILE A 55 -26.56 2.12 3.60
CA ILE A 55 -26.17 3.07 2.55
C ILE A 55 -25.78 2.30 1.28
N VAL A 56 -24.89 1.30 1.38
CA VAL A 56 -24.48 0.52 0.21
C VAL A 56 -25.65 -0.19 -0.45
N LYS A 57 -26.57 -0.79 0.35
CA LYS A 57 -27.78 -1.46 -0.17
C LYS A 57 -28.77 -0.52 -0.85
N SER A 58 -28.70 0.79 -0.59
CA SER A 58 -29.58 1.77 -1.23
C SER A 58 -29.23 2.04 -2.69
N TYR A 59 -28.05 1.65 -3.14
CA TYR A 59 -27.65 1.74 -4.55
C TYR A 59 -28.27 0.62 -5.38
N THR A 60 -28.76 0.99 -6.57
CA THR A 60 -29.36 0.04 -7.53
C THR A 60 -28.47 -0.26 -8.74
N ASP A 61 -27.25 0.32 -8.77
CA ASP A 61 -26.29 0.08 -9.87
C ASP A 61 -25.82 -1.39 -9.83
N PRO A 62 -26.01 -2.14 -10.92
CA PRO A 62 -25.67 -3.57 -10.97
C PRO A 62 -24.16 -3.86 -10.86
N ARG A 63 -23.31 -2.83 -11.01
CA ARG A 63 -21.85 -2.98 -10.85
C ARG A 63 -21.42 -3.05 -9.40
N ILE A 64 -22.31 -2.69 -8.44
CA ILE A 64 -22.02 -2.72 -7.01
C ILE A 64 -22.39 -4.09 -6.42
N ARG A 65 -21.44 -4.67 -5.69
CA ARG A 65 -21.63 -5.91 -4.93
C ARG A 65 -21.26 -5.67 -3.49
N LEU A 66 -22.19 -5.91 -2.57
CA LEU A 66 -21.95 -5.87 -1.12
C LEU A 66 -21.68 -7.28 -0.60
N ILE A 67 -20.54 -7.44 0.06
CA ILE A 67 -20.20 -8.63 0.85
C ILE A 67 -20.16 -8.20 2.32
N ARG A 68 -20.80 -8.98 3.21
CA ARG A 68 -20.73 -8.73 4.65
C ARG A 68 -20.02 -9.86 5.36
N GLN A 69 -19.14 -9.53 6.28
CA GLN A 69 -18.42 -10.48 7.13
C GLN A 69 -18.39 -10.00 8.59
N PRO A 70 -18.14 -10.88 9.56
CA PRO A 70 -17.79 -10.45 10.92
C PRO A 70 -16.50 -9.63 10.89
N ASN A 71 -16.36 -8.64 11.78
CA ASN A 71 -15.17 -7.80 11.82
C ASN A 71 -13.90 -8.62 12.07
N GLN A 72 -12.99 -8.58 11.12
CA GLN A 72 -11.70 -9.26 11.11
C GLN A 72 -10.54 -8.34 10.66
N GLY A 73 -10.82 -7.06 10.48
CA GLY A 73 -9.87 -6.03 10.09
C GLY A 73 -9.70 -5.86 8.58
N VAL A 74 -9.15 -4.71 8.19
CA VAL A 74 -9.02 -4.24 6.81
C VAL A 74 -8.31 -5.23 5.89
N SER A 75 -7.26 -5.90 6.39
CA SER A 75 -6.51 -6.92 5.64
C SER A 75 -7.40 -8.08 5.19
N VAL A 76 -8.24 -8.59 6.09
CA VAL A 76 -9.16 -9.70 5.78
C VAL A 76 -10.27 -9.21 4.84
N ALA A 77 -10.79 -8.01 5.04
CA ALA A 77 -11.78 -7.42 4.15
C ALA A 77 -11.24 -7.25 2.73
N ARG A 78 -10.01 -6.72 2.56
CA ARG A 78 -9.36 -6.62 1.25
C ARG A 78 -9.12 -7.99 0.62
N ASN A 79 -8.72 -9.01 1.40
CA ASN A 79 -8.55 -10.38 0.91
C ASN A 79 -9.89 -10.99 0.45
N THR A 80 -10.98 -10.81 1.19
CA THR A 80 -12.32 -11.22 0.78
C THR A 80 -12.72 -10.59 -0.55
N GLY A 81 -12.42 -9.29 -0.72
CA GLY A 81 -12.62 -8.59 -1.99
C GLY A 81 -11.79 -9.18 -3.13
N LEU A 82 -10.51 -9.51 -2.89
CA LEU A 82 -9.63 -10.17 -3.88
C LEU A 82 -10.19 -11.52 -4.34
N GLU A 83 -10.73 -12.32 -3.43
CA GLU A 83 -11.32 -13.62 -3.76
C GLU A 83 -12.61 -13.48 -4.59
N ALA A 84 -13.39 -12.43 -4.34
CA ALA A 84 -14.63 -12.17 -5.04
C ALA A 84 -14.45 -11.47 -6.41
N ALA A 85 -13.28 -10.90 -6.67
CA ALA A 85 -12.99 -10.09 -7.84
C ALA A 85 -13.02 -10.90 -9.15
N GLN A 86 -13.68 -10.34 -10.18
CA GLN A 86 -13.82 -10.94 -11.51
C GLN A 86 -13.02 -10.21 -12.58
N GLY A 87 -12.55 -8.99 -12.29
CA GLY A 87 -11.80 -8.14 -13.21
C GLY A 87 -10.43 -8.71 -13.59
N GLU A 88 -9.94 -8.29 -14.75
CA GLU A 88 -8.57 -8.58 -15.21
C GLU A 88 -7.53 -7.82 -14.37
N PHE A 89 -7.93 -6.65 -13.88
CA PHE A 89 -7.11 -5.77 -13.04
C PHE A 89 -7.82 -5.48 -11.73
N ILE A 90 -7.03 -5.30 -10.68
CA ILE A 90 -7.50 -5.01 -9.33
C ILE A 90 -6.99 -3.64 -8.91
N THR A 91 -7.85 -2.87 -8.28
CA THR A 91 -7.52 -1.65 -7.56
C THR A 91 -8.28 -1.60 -6.24
N PHE A 92 -7.82 -0.79 -5.30
CA PHE A 92 -8.41 -0.65 -3.96
C PHE A 92 -8.81 0.81 -3.75
N LEU A 93 -9.89 1.03 -3.02
CA LEU A 93 -10.30 2.36 -2.57
C LEU A 93 -10.83 2.24 -1.14
N ASP A 94 -10.22 2.90 -0.19
CA ASP A 94 -10.73 2.95 1.18
C ASP A 94 -12.05 3.75 1.22
N SER A 95 -12.92 3.38 2.14
CA SER A 95 -14.32 3.86 2.16
C SER A 95 -14.48 5.33 2.59
N ASP A 96 -13.40 6.02 2.85
CA ASP A 96 -13.29 7.44 3.19
C ASP A 96 -12.54 8.27 2.14
N ASP A 97 -11.96 7.62 1.11
CA ASP A 97 -11.18 8.26 0.04
C ASP A 97 -11.98 8.39 -1.27
N LEU A 98 -11.42 9.11 -2.25
CA LEU A 98 -12.10 9.41 -3.51
C LEU A 98 -11.20 9.15 -4.72
N TYR A 99 -11.80 8.69 -5.82
CA TYR A 99 -11.16 8.69 -7.12
C TYR A 99 -11.51 9.93 -7.94
N TYR A 100 -10.52 10.49 -8.64
CA TYR A 100 -10.79 11.43 -9.72
C TYR A 100 -11.41 10.73 -10.93
N PRO A 101 -12.26 11.40 -11.73
CA PRO A 101 -13.05 10.74 -12.78
C PRO A 101 -12.24 9.94 -13.81
N GLU A 102 -10.98 10.27 -14.04
CA GLU A 102 -10.11 9.61 -15.02
C GLU A 102 -9.22 8.50 -14.43
N PHE A 103 -9.35 8.15 -13.15
CA PHE A 103 -8.46 7.19 -12.47
C PHE A 103 -8.47 5.82 -13.18
N LEU A 104 -9.63 5.17 -13.26
CA LEU A 104 -9.72 3.83 -13.85
C LEU A 104 -9.27 3.82 -15.32
N LYS A 105 -9.71 4.81 -16.10
CA LYS A 105 -9.39 4.91 -17.54
C LYS A 105 -7.88 5.12 -17.74
N THR A 106 -7.27 6.03 -16.99
CA THR A 106 -5.84 6.33 -17.13
C THR A 106 -4.99 5.13 -16.78
N LEU A 107 -5.22 4.51 -15.61
CA LEU A 107 -4.42 3.36 -15.19
C LEU A 107 -4.65 2.15 -16.11
N TYR A 108 -5.90 1.88 -16.53
CA TYR A 108 -6.20 0.83 -17.50
C TYR A 108 -5.43 1.02 -18.81
N HIS A 109 -5.44 2.24 -19.38
CA HIS A 109 -4.68 2.53 -20.60
C HIS A 109 -3.17 2.36 -20.40
N LEU A 110 -2.63 2.77 -19.26
CA LEU A 110 -1.22 2.56 -18.93
C LEU A 110 -0.87 1.07 -18.86
N MET A 111 -1.74 0.24 -18.25
CA MET A 111 -1.58 -1.21 -18.21
C MET A 111 -1.50 -1.80 -19.63
N GLN A 112 -2.47 -1.45 -20.48
CA GLN A 112 -2.58 -2.00 -21.84
C GLN A 112 -1.46 -1.51 -22.77
N SER A 113 -1.23 -0.20 -22.83
CA SER A 113 -0.28 0.40 -23.78
C SER A 113 1.18 0.04 -23.50
N ASN A 114 1.48 -0.28 -22.24
CA ASN A 114 2.84 -0.59 -21.83
C ASN A 114 3.05 -2.07 -21.50
N GLU A 115 2.02 -2.91 -21.62
CA GLU A 115 2.07 -4.34 -21.27
C GLU A 115 2.66 -4.54 -19.85
N THR A 116 2.14 -3.79 -18.89
CA THR A 116 2.64 -3.80 -17.50
C THR A 116 1.81 -4.71 -16.62
N GLU A 117 2.40 -5.20 -15.54
CA GLU A 117 1.71 -5.99 -14.53
C GLU A 117 1.22 -5.12 -13.35
N MET A 118 1.70 -3.87 -13.27
CA MET A 118 1.28 -2.92 -12.25
C MET A 118 1.44 -1.48 -12.75
N THR A 119 0.49 -0.63 -12.41
CA THR A 119 0.56 0.83 -12.62
C THR A 119 0.18 1.56 -11.35
N PHE A 120 0.61 2.81 -11.26
CA PHE A 120 0.25 3.69 -10.14
C PHE A 120 0.12 5.14 -10.60
N SER A 121 -0.64 5.91 -9.81
CA SER A 121 -0.75 7.37 -9.94
C SER A 121 -0.19 8.06 -8.70
N ASN A 122 -0.09 9.37 -8.76
CA ASN A 122 0.06 10.20 -7.58
C ASN A 122 -1.30 10.41 -6.91
N TYR A 123 -1.30 10.88 -5.67
CA TYR A 123 -2.51 11.26 -4.93
C TYR A 123 -2.40 12.67 -4.35
N SER A 124 -3.54 13.26 -4.05
CA SER A 124 -3.65 14.49 -3.26
C SER A 124 -4.08 14.17 -1.85
N GLU A 125 -3.75 15.03 -0.91
CA GLU A 125 -4.08 14.86 0.51
C GLU A 125 -4.65 16.16 1.04
N SER A 126 -5.90 16.15 1.55
CA SER A 126 -6.49 17.31 2.24
C SER A 126 -7.68 16.89 3.12
N ASP A 127 -8.11 17.84 3.96
CA ASP A 127 -9.26 17.67 4.84
C ASP A 127 -10.61 17.89 4.11
N GLN A 128 -10.59 18.41 2.88
CA GLN A 128 -11.79 18.81 2.14
C GLN A 128 -11.81 18.23 0.73
N ALA A 129 -12.90 17.57 0.38
CA ALA A 129 -13.12 17.02 -0.97
C ALA A 129 -13.10 18.11 -2.07
N GLU A 130 -13.38 19.36 -1.74
CA GLU A 130 -13.37 20.49 -2.67
C GLU A 130 -11.96 20.81 -3.20
N ASP A 131 -10.90 20.46 -2.48
CA ASP A 131 -9.51 20.64 -2.91
C ASP A 131 -9.09 19.67 -4.00
N MET A 132 -9.91 18.65 -4.25
CA MET A 132 -9.74 17.64 -5.27
C MET A 132 -9.44 18.21 -6.66
N TYR A 133 -10.03 19.34 -7.02
CA TYR A 133 -9.91 19.94 -8.37
C TYR A 133 -8.77 20.93 -8.55
N LYS A 134 -8.00 21.24 -7.50
CA LYS A 134 -6.95 22.27 -7.52
C LYS A 134 -5.56 21.78 -7.90
N THR A 135 -5.37 20.48 -8.08
CA THR A 135 -4.05 19.89 -8.31
C THR A 135 -3.62 19.98 -9.78
N ASN A 136 -2.45 20.57 -10.03
CA ASN A 136 -1.89 20.79 -11.37
C ASN A 136 -1.44 19.47 -12.05
N VAL A 137 -2.09 19.12 -13.14
CA VAL A 137 -2.01 17.86 -13.89
C VAL A 137 -0.95 17.89 -15.00
N ASN A 138 0.32 18.20 -14.75
CA ASN A 138 1.20 18.52 -15.87
C ASN A 138 2.48 17.69 -16.07
N LYS A 139 2.67 16.51 -15.45
CA LYS A 139 3.86 15.71 -15.79
C LYS A 139 3.57 14.20 -15.74
N ILE A 140 3.58 13.56 -16.90
CA ILE A 140 3.64 12.11 -17.04
C ILE A 140 5.13 11.71 -17.03
N ARG A 141 5.54 10.87 -16.10
CA ARG A 141 6.86 10.21 -16.15
C ARG A 141 6.68 8.70 -16.15
N CYS A 142 7.41 8.06 -17.04
CA CYS A 142 7.52 6.61 -17.12
C CYS A 142 8.55 6.12 -16.13
N VAL A 143 8.21 5.09 -15.38
CA VAL A 143 9.14 4.38 -14.54
C VAL A 143 9.20 2.93 -15.02
N ILE A 144 10.33 2.52 -15.56
CA ILE A 144 10.55 1.15 -16.03
C ILE A 144 11.36 0.41 -14.96
N LYS A 145 10.91 -0.76 -14.54
CA LYS A 145 11.47 -1.58 -13.46
C LYS A 145 12.99 -1.80 -13.56
N ASP A 146 13.54 -2.01 -14.75
CA ASP A 146 14.97 -2.26 -14.95
C ASP A 146 15.88 -1.09 -14.52
N LYS A 147 15.32 0.12 -14.41
CA LYS A 147 16.00 1.30 -13.86
C LYS A 147 15.68 1.57 -12.39
N LEU A 148 14.57 1.01 -11.90
CA LEU A 148 14.08 1.23 -10.55
C LEU A 148 14.84 0.41 -9.49
N PHE A 149 15.36 -0.75 -9.81
CA PHE A 149 16.10 -1.59 -8.85
C PHE A 149 17.57 -1.20 -8.67
N GLY A 150 18.00 -0.14 -9.31
CA GLY A 150 19.40 0.27 -9.29
C GLY A 150 19.86 1.01 -8.05
N THR A 151 19.09 1.85 -7.35
CA THR A 151 19.61 2.59 -6.17
C THR A 151 18.60 3.32 -5.28
N ARG A 152 17.30 3.52 -5.63
CA ARG A 152 16.47 4.49 -4.89
C ARG A 152 15.04 4.07 -4.56
N ILE A 153 14.68 2.79 -4.62
CA ILE A 153 13.31 2.39 -4.51
C ILE A 153 13.02 1.67 -3.22
N LEU A 154 11.91 2.07 -2.63
CA LEU A 154 11.35 1.60 -1.38
C LEU A 154 12.18 2.03 -0.16
N THR A 155 12.15 3.32 0.10
CA THR A 155 12.32 3.78 1.49
C THR A 155 11.11 3.29 2.30
N SER A 156 11.27 3.20 3.61
CA SER A 156 10.22 2.83 4.57
C SER A 156 8.91 3.64 4.48
N ASP A 157 8.81 4.57 3.57
CA ASP A 157 7.73 5.55 3.45
C ASP A 157 6.90 5.35 2.17
N SER A 158 6.82 4.13 1.62
CA SER A 158 6.01 3.81 0.43
C SER A 158 6.27 4.72 -0.77
N GLN A 159 7.53 5.15 -0.97
CA GLN A 159 7.90 6.02 -2.07
C GLN A 159 8.66 5.26 -3.15
N ILE A 160 8.20 5.37 -4.39
CA ILE A 160 8.92 4.90 -5.57
C ILE A 160 9.47 6.12 -6.28
N ASP A 161 10.80 6.22 -6.33
CA ASP A 161 11.52 7.31 -7.00
C ASP A 161 11.07 8.72 -6.56
N GLY A 162 10.72 8.86 -5.27
CA GLY A 162 10.18 10.09 -4.69
C GLY A 162 8.69 10.31 -4.93
N LEU A 163 7.99 9.33 -5.53
CA LEU A 163 6.53 9.33 -5.61
C LEU A 163 5.96 8.58 -4.42
N PRO A 164 5.08 9.19 -3.65
CA PRO A 164 4.28 8.47 -2.69
C PRO A 164 3.36 7.49 -3.45
N VAL A 165 3.37 6.22 -3.08
CA VAL A 165 2.45 5.22 -3.63
C VAL A 165 1.54 4.75 -2.51
N HIS A 166 0.26 5.01 -2.67
CA HIS A 166 -0.78 4.60 -1.76
C HIS A 166 -1.51 3.36 -2.30
N ILE A 167 -2.08 2.54 -1.44
CA ILE A 167 -2.81 1.33 -1.87
C ILE A 167 -3.97 1.70 -2.81
N ASN A 168 -4.61 2.84 -2.58
CA ASN A 168 -5.71 3.34 -3.40
C ASN A 168 -5.24 3.90 -4.75
N SER A 169 -3.95 4.19 -4.92
CA SER A 169 -3.39 4.80 -6.14
C SER A 169 -2.84 3.79 -7.14
N VAL A 170 -3.01 2.48 -6.93
CA VAL A 170 -2.44 1.42 -7.77
C VAL A 170 -3.49 0.64 -8.54
N MET A 171 -3.10 0.10 -9.70
CA MET A 171 -3.83 -0.95 -10.42
C MET A 171 -2.86 -2.11 -10.70
N ILE A 172 -3.30 -3.33 -10.40
CA ILE A 172 -2.46 -4.54 -10.42
C ILE A 172 -3.14 -5.61 -11.27
N ALA A 173 -2.39 -6.28 -12.14
CA ALA A 173 -2.91 -7.41 -12.89
C ALA A 173 -3.32 -8.54 -11.94
N LYS A 174 -4.56 -9.04 -12.06
CA LYS A 174 -5.04 -10.16 -11.26
C LYS A 174 -4.15 -11.40 -11.40
N THR A 175 -3.61 -11.62 -12.59
CA THR A 175 -2.66 -12.72 -12.86
C THR A 175 -1.35 -12.59 -12.06
N LEU A 176 -0.90 -11.38 -11.74
CA LEU A 176 0.24 -11.17 -10.84
C LEU A 176 -0.10 -11.59 -9.41
N ILE A 177 -1.27 -11.14 -8.92
CA ILE A 177 -1.77 -11.47 -7.57
C ILE A 177 -1.93 -13.00 -7.42
N GLU A 178 -2.50 -13.66 -8.41
CA GLU A 178 -2.72 -15.10 -8.40
C GLU A 178 -1.40 -15.89 -8.50
N ARG A 179 -0.50 -15.50 -9.41
CA ARG A 179 0.79 -16.16 -9.64
C ARG A 179 1.67 -16.20 -8.40
N TYR A 180 1.67 -15.13 -7.63
CA TYR A 180 2.50 -14.97 -6.44
C TYR A 180 1.72 -15.08 -5.13
N HIS A 181 0.45 -15.49 -5.19
CA HIS A 181 -0.44 -15.62 -4.03
C HIS A 181 -0.39 -14.40 -3.11
N LEU A 182 -0.39 -13.19 -3.72
CA LEU A 182 -0.32 -11.95 -2.96
C LEU A 182 -1.57 -11.79 -2.10
N ARG A 183 -1.38 -11.61 -0.79
CA ARG A 183 -2.44 -11.38 0.19
C ARG A 183 -1.98 -10.35 1.22
N PHE A 184 -2.93 -9.58 1.73
CA PHE A 184 -2.72 -8.76 2.92
C PHE A 184 -2.56 -9.67 4.13
N LEU A 185 -1.62 -9.33 5.02
CA LEU A 185 -1.38 -10.12 6.23
C LEU A 185 -2.49 -9.84 7.26
N PRO A 186 -3.22 -10.86 7.73
CA PRO A 186 -4.17 -10.69 8.83
C PRO A 186 -3.47 -10.25 10.13
N ASN A 187 -4.20 -9.56 11.00
CA ASN A 187 -3.73 -9.12 12.32
C ASN A 187 -2.55 -8.13 12.31
N VAL A 188 -2.19 -7.58 11.17
CA VAL A 188 -1.25 -6.47 11.05
C VAL A 188 -2.04 -5.17 11.14
N ARG A 189 -1.73 -4.30 12.10
CA ARG A 189 -2.45 -3.04 12.33
C ARG A 189 -1.90 -1.85 11.54
N MET A 190 -0.64 -1.94 11.12
CA MET A 190 0.08 -0.88 10.42
C MET A 190 0.98 -1.48 9.37
N TYR A 191 1.14 -0.79 8.25
CA TYR A 191 1.97 -1.20 7.12
C TYR A 191 1.52 -2.50 6.41
N GLU A 192 0.28 -2.93 6.62
CA GLU A 192 -0.30 -4.08 5.90
C GLU A 192 -0.37 -3.82 4.39
N ASP A 193 -0.71 -2.59 4.03
CA ASP A 193 -0.72 -2.08 2.64
C ASP A 193 0.70 -1.97 2.08
N GLY A 194 1.63 -1.42 2.85
CA GLY A 194 3.04 -1.33 2.50
C GLY A 194 3.66 -2.69 2.24
N ASN A 195 3.37 -3.70 3.09
CA ASN A 195 3.84 -5.07 2.91
C ASN A 195 3.28 -5.70 1.62
N PHE A 196 1.98 -5.54 1.37
CA PHE A 196 1.34 -6.04 0.16
C PHE A 196 1.94 -5.39 -1.09
N LEU A 197 2.03 -4.06 -1.10
CA LEU A 197 2.61 -3.29 -2.21
C LEU A 197 4.07 -3.67 -2.46
N PHE A 198 4.86 -3.80 -1.39
CA PHE A 198 6.27 -4.20 -1.51
C PHE A 198 6.42 -5.53 -2.24
N LYS A 199 5.63 -6.54 -1.86
CA LYS A 199 5.63 -7.84 -2.53
C LYS A 199 5.18 -7.73 -3.99
N ALA A 200 4.11 -6.95 -4.26
CA ALA A 200 3.62 -6.72 -5.61
C ALA A 200 4.68 -6.06 -6.49
N PHE A 201 5.35 -5.03 -5.99
CA PHE A 201 6.46 -4.36 -6.68
C PHE A 201 7.63 -5.29 -6.93
N LEU A 202 7.99 -6.12 -5.95
CA LEU A 202 9.09 -7.07 -6.08
C LEU A 202 8.77 -8.15 -7.13
N ALA A 203 7.54 -8.62 -7.16
CA ALA A 203 7.08 -9.69 -8.05
C ALA A 203 6.84 -9.23 -9.49
N ALA A 204 6.35 -8.00 -9.68
CA ALA A 204 6.00 -7.48 -11.01
C ALA A 204 7.23 -7.36 -11.90
N LYS A 205 7.15 -7.81 -13.16
CA LYS A 205 8.23 -7.72 -14.15
C LYS A 205 8.35 -6.31 -14.72
N LYS A 206 7.22 -5.63 -14.90
CA LYS A 206 7.15 -4.30 -15.50
C LYS A 206 6.12 -3.46 -14.77
N ILE A 207 6.53 -2.26 -14.38
CA ILE A 207 5.72 -1.30 -13.64
C ILE A 207 5.76 0.03 -14.37
N TYR A 208 4.63 0.73 -14.39
CA TYR A 208 4.52 2.03 -15.02
C TYR A 208 3.77 3.00 -14.11
N GLY A 209 4.25 4.21 -13.95
CA GLY A 209 3.63 5.19 -13.07
C GLY A 209 3.37 6.53 -13.75
N THR A 210 2.44 7.30 -13.21
CA THR A 210 2.17 8.67 -13.62
C THR A 210 2.22 9.61 -12.43
N TYR A 211 2.70 10.84 -12.64
CA TYR A 211 2.67 11.91 -11.62
C TYR A 211 1.31 12.61 -11.53
N ILE A 212 0.35 12.22 -12.35
CA ILE A 212 -0.99 12.78 -12.30
C ILE A 212 -1.63 12.33 -10.98
N CYS A 213 -2.18 13.28 -10.21
CA CYS A 213 -3.00 12.97 -9.04
C CYS A 213 -4.35 12.46 -9.51
N LEU A 214 -4.64 11.19 -9.27
CA LEU A 214 -5.88 10.54 -9.68
C LEU A 214 -6.66 9.94 -8.51
N GLU A 215 -6.14 10.09 -7.30
CA GLU A 215 -6.77 9.67 -6.06
C GLU A 215 -6.67 10.82 -5.05
N HIS A 216 -7.69 10.97 -4.20
CA HIS A 216 -7.74 11.93 -3.12
C HIS A 216 -7.83 11.20 -1.78
N TYR A 217 -6.76 11.30 -1.00
CA TYR A 217 -6.67 10.81 0.36
C TYR A 217 -7.28 11.84 1.31
N ARG A 218 -8.35 11.46 1.98
CA ARG A 218 -9.06 12.34 2.93
C ARG A 218 -8.44 12.23 4.32
N ARG A 219 -8.06 13.39 4.88
CA ARG A 219 -7.63 13.47 6.28
C ARG A 219 -8.82 13.79 7.18
N HIS A 220 -9.03 12.98 8.20
CA HIS A 220 -10.04 13.25 9.22
C HIS A 220 -9.66 12.59 10.56
N PRO A 221 -10.20 13.07 11.71
CA PRO A 221 -9.83 12.58 13.04
C PRO A 221 -10.05 11.09 13.28
N GLY A 222 -10.92 10.45 12.50
CA GLY A 222 -11.21 9.02 12.57
C GLY A 222 -10.32 8.15 11.68
N SER A 223 -9.45 8.74 10.82
CA SER A 223 -8.56 7.95 9.97
C SER A 223 -7.45 7.31 10.78
N ALA A 224 -7.04 6.08 10.38
CA ALA A 224 -5.96 5.36 11.05
C ALA A 224 -4.66 6.18 11.07
N SER A 225 -4.36 6.91 10.01
CA SER A 225 -3.18 7.75 9.90
C SER A 225 -3.19 8.93 10.86
N PHE A 226 -4.36 9.52 11.12
CA PHE A 226 -4.51 10.63 12.06
C PHE A 226 -4.28 10.18 13.51
N MET A 227 -4.79 9.01 13.89
CA MET A 227 -4.59 8.45 15.23
C MET A 227 -3.12 8.10 15.50
N LEU A 228 -2.31 7.98 14.46
CA LEU A 228 -0.89 7.65 14.52
C LEU A 228 0.03 8.87 14.30
N GLU A 229 -0.53 10.07 14.21
CA GLU A 229 0.23 11.31 14.09
C GLU A 229 1.13 11.49 15.32
N GLY A 230 2.43 11.29 15.16
CA GLY A 230 3.43 11.28 16.23
C GLY A 230 4.11 9.94 16.48
N VAL A 231 3.57 8.84 16.00
CA VAL A 231 4.18 7.50 16.04
C VAL A 231 4.79 7.19 14.68
N LYS A 232 5.86 7.90 14.31
CA LYS A 232 6.68 7.53 13.14
C LYS A 232 7.60 6.38 13.55
N GLU A 233 7.04 5.21 13.73
CA GLU A 233 7.84 3.99 13.88
C GLU A 233 8.35 3.54 12.51
N ALA A 234 9.54 2.96 12.49
CA ALA A 234 10.02 2.27 11.30
C ALA A 234 9.13 1.05 11.03
N THR A 235 9.05 0.62 9.77
CA THR A 235 8.33 -0.62 9.42
C THR A 235 8.78 -1.75 10.33
N PRO A 236 7.86 -2.49 10.97
CA PRO A 236 8.23 -3.60 11.84
C PRO A 236 9.14 -4.61 11.13
N ILE A 237 10.20 -5.03 11.80
CA ILE A 237 11.19 -5.96 11.22
C ILE A 237 10.54 -7.29 10.81
N ASP A 238 9.54 -7.74 11.57
CA ASP A 238 8.80 -8.96 11.24
C ASP A 238 8.13 -8.90 9.85
N LEU A 239 7.68 -7.71 9.42
CA LEU A 239 7.17 -7.53 8.06
C LEU A 239 8.28 -7.67 7.02
N ARG A 240 9.51 -7.24 7.34
CA ARG A 240 10.67 -7.43 6.46
C ARG A 240 11.09 -8.90 6.37
N ASP A 241 10.94 -9.66 7.45
CA ASP A 241 11.17 -11.10 7.43
C ASP A 241 10.14 -11.81 6.55
N ASN A 242 8.87 -11.44 6.67
CA ASN A 242 7.82 -11.98 5.80
C ASN A 242 8.03 -11.63 4.32
N GLU A 243 8.53 -10.42 4.01
CA GLU A 243 8.89 -10.03 2.64
C GLU A 243 10.10 -10.80 2.11
N LEU A 244 11.07 -11.08 2.98
CA LEU A 244 12.25 -11.88 2.62
C LEU A 244 11.87 -13.33 2.34
N GLU A 245 11.06 -13.94 3.20
CA GLU A 245 10.50 -15.28 2.99
C GLU A 245 9.76 -15.36 1.64
N PHE A 246 8.92 -14.37 1.36
CA PHE A 246 8.25 -14.26 0.07
C PHE A 246 9.24 -14.21 -1.10
N ALA A 247 10.29 -13.39 -1.00
CA ALA A 247 11.29 -13.29 -2.05
C ALA A 247 12.04 -14.61 -2.26
N GLU A 248 12.41 -15.31 -1.19
CA GLU A 248 13.10 -16.59 -1.23
C GLU A 248 12.20 -17.68 -1.83
N GLN A 249 10.93 -17.73 -1.41
CA GLN A 249 9.95 -18.66 -1.94
C GLN A 249 9.79 -18.59 -3.47
N TYR A 250 9.84 -17.37 -4.02
CA TYR A 250 9.63 -17.16 -5.45
C TYR A 250 10.91 -16.90 -6.26
N GLY A 251 12.08 -17.03 -5.65
CA GLY A 251 13.37 -16.78 -6.30
C GLY A 251 13.58 -15.33 -6.73
N LEU A 252 12.99 -14.38 -5.99
CA LEU A 252 13.09 -12.94 -6.26
C LEU A 252 14.33 -12.34 -5.58
N ASN A 253 14.63 -11.06 -5.87
CA ASN A 253 15.84 -10.40 -5.36
C ASN A 253 15.77 -10.12 -3.85
N GLY A 254 16.11 -11.13 -3.04
CA GLY A 254 16.15 -11.02 -1.58
C GLY A 254 17.23 -10.09 -1.03
N GLU A 255 18.31 -9.80 -1.78
CA GLU A 255 19.38 -8.91 -1.30
C GLU A 255 18.87 -7.46 -1.11
N PHE A 256 17.97 -7.02 -1.98
CA PHE A 256 17.34 -5.73 -1.81
C PHE A 256 16.56 -5.66 -0.47
N ILE A 257 15.80 -6.69 -0.12
CA ILE A 257 15.04 -6.75 1.14
C ILE A 257 16.00 -6.79 2.33
N ARG A 258 17.07 -7.57 2.27
CA ARG A 258 18.09 -7.59 3.33
C ARG A 258 18.72 -6.21 3.55
N ARG A 259 18.91 -5.44 2.47
CA ARG A 259 19.40 -4.06 2.55
C ARG A 259 18.41 -3.14 3.23
N VAL A 260 17.14 -3.20 2.85
CA VAL A 260 16.05 -2.42 3.48
C VAL A 260 15.92 -2.81 4.96
N LYS A 261 15.94 -4.10 5.29
CA LYS A 261 15.90 -4.60 6.66
C LYS A 261 17.04 -4.03 7.51
N ARG A 262 18.27 -4.00 6.98
CA ARG A 262 19.42 -3.40 7.66
C ARG A 262 19.21 -1.90 7.95
N TYR A 263 18.66 -1.18 6.99
CA TYR A 263 18.35 0.24 7.14
C TYR A 263 17.25 0.49 8.18
N ASP A 264 16.17 -0.28 8.15
CA ASP A 264 15.07 -0.17 9.10
C ASP A 264 15.52 -0.51 10.54
N ALA A 265 16.39 -1.52 10.72
CA ALA A 265 17.00 -1.82 12.00
C ALA A 265 17.80 -0.63 12.56
N PHE A 266 18.58 0.03 11.71
CA PHE A 266 19.31 1.24 12.09
C PHE A 266 18.38 2.41 12.43
N LYS A 267 17.35 2.65 11.61
CA LYS A 267 16.36 3.73 11.81
C LYS A 267 15.63 3.54 13.14
N THR A 268 15.20 2.33 13.45
CA THR A 268 14.53 2.00 14.73
C THR A 268 15.44 2.22 15.92
N LEU A 269 16.68 1.73 15.89
CA LEU A 269 17.64 1.97 16.95
C LEU A 269 17.87 3.48 17.19
N LYS A 270 17.98 4.27 16.12
CA LYS A 270 18.14 5.73 16.20
C LYS A 270 16.95 6.41 16.86
N ILE A 271 15.72 5.95 16.58
CA ILE A 271 14.49 6.45 17.19
C ILE A 271 14.47 6.12 18.70
N ILE A 272 14.68 4.87 19.09
CA ILE A 272 14.70 4.43 20.48
C ILE A 272 15.75 5.25 21.28
N TRP A 273 16.93 5.43 20.69
CA TRP A 273 18.00 6.21 21.31
C TRP A 273 17.63 7.69 21.50
N LYS A 274 16.98 8.31 20.49
CA LYS A 274 16.52 9.71 20.55
C LYS A 274 15.53 9.92 21.71
N HIS A 275 14.69 8.95 21.98
CA HIS A 275 13.74 9.00 23.09
C HIS A 275 14.34 8.64 24.46
N LYS A 276 15.69 8.55 24.56
CA LYS A 276 16.44 8.27 25.79
C LYS A 276 16.13 6.92 26.45
N LYS A 277 15.54 5.99 25.72
CA LYS A 277 15.20 4.63 26.17
C LYS A 277 16.43 3.70 26.07
N ARG A 278 17.43 3.91 26.92
CA ARG A 278 18.76 3.25 26.77
C ARG A 278 18.73 1.74 26.93
N ASP A 279 17.94 1.22 27.86
CA ASP A 279 17.84 -0.23 28.08
C ASP A 279 17.08 -0.92 26.93
N GLU A 280 16.06 -0.26 26.39
CA GLU A 280 15.33 -0.71 25.21
C GLU A 280 16.26 -0.70 23.97
N ALA A 281 17.05 0.36 23.79
CA ALA A 281 18.04 0.43 22.73
C ALA A 281 19.10 -0.68 22.83
N ALA A 282 19.55 -1.03 24.05
CA ALA A 282 20.51 -2.09 24.29
C ALA A 282 19.94 -3.47 23.93
N ARG A 283 18.70 -3.76 24.36
CA ARG A 283 18.01 -5.01 23.99
C ARG A 283 17.81 -5.11 22.49
N TYR A 284 17.28 -4.05 21.88
CA TYR A 284 17.08 -3.98 20.42
C TYR A 284 18.39 -4.19 19.63
N ALA A 285 19.47 -3.53 20.05
CA ALA A 285 20.76 -3.67 19.39
C ALA A 285 21.33 -5.09 19.52
N LYS A 286 21.08 -5.79 20.64
CA LYS A 286 21.49 -7.19 20.84
C LYS A 286 20.68 -8.12 19.92
N GLU A 287 19.37 -7.96 19.87
CA GLU A 287 18.46 -8.75 19.01
C GLU A 287 18.79 -8.60 17.51
N HIS A 288 19.14 -7.39 17.09
CA HIS A 288 19.40 -7.07 15.68
C HIS A 288 20.87 -6.85 15.34
N GLN A 289 21.77 -7.39 16.15
CA GLN A 289 23.22 -7.15 16.04
C GLN A 289 23.80 -7.40 14.65
N THR A 290 23.39 -8.50 13.99
CA THR A 290 23.86 -8.86 12.65
C THR A 290 23.49 -7.80 11.63
N ALA A 291 22.21 -7.39 11.57
CA ALA A 291 21.72 -6.38 10.63
C ALA A 291 22.40 -5.02 10.86
N LEU A 292 22.52 -4.59 12.12
CA LEU A 292 23.14 -3.32 12.49
C LEU A 292 24.65 -3.30 12.20
N SER A 293 25.36 -4.40 12.47
CA SER A 293 26.80 -4.51 12.17
C SER A 293 27.05 -4.48 10.65
N GLN A 294 26.22 -5.17 9.87
CA GLN A 294 26.27 -5.12 8.42
C GLN A 294 25.97 -3.72 7.88
N PHE A 295 24.94 -3.04 8.42
CA PHE A 295 24.65 -1.66 8.04
C PHE A 295 25.81 -0.72 8.38
N ALA A 296 26.40 -0.83 9.54
CA ALA A 296 27.57 -0.04 9.96
C ALA A 296 28.78 -0.25 9.04
N ALA A 297 28.88 -1.42 8.40
CA ALA A 297 29.95 -1.73 7.44
C ALA A 297 29.65 -1.23 6.02
N THR A 298 28.38 -1.37 5.54
CA THR A 298 28.02 -1.28 4.12
C THR A 298 26.90 -0.29 3.79
N GLY A 299 26.32 0.40 4.79
CA GLY A 299 25.22 1.37 4.60
C GLY A 299 25.54 2.43 3.54
N GLU A 300 24.54 2.91 2.80
CA GLU A 300 24.73 3.77 1.61
C GLU A 300 25.30 5.15 1.95
N GLU A 301 24.84 5.78 3.04
CA GLU A 301 25.34 7.09 3.44
C GLU A 301 26.45 6.98 4.49
N PHE A 302 27.58 7.61 4.21
CA PHE A 302 28.72 7.64 5.14
C PHE A 302 28.33 8.15 6.53
N ARG A 303 27.49 9.19 6.59
CA ARG A 303 26.98 9.78 7.83
C ARG A 303 26.17 8.77 8.66
N ASP A 304 25.27 8.02 8.02
CA ASP A 304 24.43 7.05 8.73
C ASP A 304 25.21 5.84 9.20
N ARG A 305 26.19 5.36 8.42
CA ARG A 305 27.14 4.33 8.88
C ARG A 305 27.87 4.77 10.13
N TRP A 306 28.35 6.01 10.15
CA TRP A 306 29.08 6.56 11.28
C TRP A 306 28.21 6.70 12.52
N ILE A 307 26.97 7.20 12.36
CA ILE A 307 25.96 7.27 13.43
C ILE A 307 25.65 5.86 13.97
N CYS A 308 25.45 4.87 13.10
CA CYS A 308 25.21 3.49 13.52
C CYS A 308 26.35 2.93 14.37
N ARG A 309 27.60 3.14 13.96
CA ARG A 309 28.80 2.75 14.74
C ARG A 309 28.83 3.43 16.10
N LEU A 310 28.52 4.73 16.17
CA LEU A 310 28.47 5.46 17.44
C LEU A 310 27.36 4.93 18.36
N LEU A 311 26.19 4.65 17.81
CA LEU A 311 25.08 4.09 18.59
C LEU A 311 25.42 2.70 19.14
N LEU A 312 26.00 1.82 18.32
CA LEU A 312 26.43 0.49 18.75
C LEU A 312 27.54 0.55 19.82
N PHE A 313 28.41 1.56 19.77
CA PHE A 313 29.43 1.78 20.79
C PHE A 313 28.83 2.34 22.09
N ALA A 314 27.84 3.24 21.98
CA ALA A 314 27.24 3.95 23.11
C ALA A 314 26.15 3.14 23.83
N VAL A 315 25.60 2.10 23.19
CA VAL A 315 24.62 1.20 23.79
C VAL A 315 25.27 0.41 24.92
N PRO A 316 24.71 0.40 26.14
CA PRO A 316 25.24 -0.40 27.23
C PRO A 316 25.30 -1.88 26.86
N LYS A 317 26.42 -2.54 27.12
CA LYS A 317 26.51 -4.00 27.00
C LYS A 317 25.56 -4.59 28.04
N VAL A 318 24.51 -5.27 27.60
CA VAL A 318 23.64 -6.02 28.51
C VAL A 318 24.52 -7.11 29.16
N GLN A 319 24.74 -7.00 30.47
CA GLN A 319 25.36 -8.09 31.23
C GLN A 319 24.43 -9.29 31.18
N GLU A 320 24.98 -10.46 30.85
CA GLU A 320 24.29 -11.75 30.81
C GLU A 320 23.78 -12.16 32.19
#